data_7a327c81c851bfebb94027d018ec3a6c
#
_entry.id   7a327c81c851bfebb94027d018ec3a6c
#
_cell.length_a   1.000
_cell.length_b   1.000
_cell.length_c   1.000
_cell.angle_alpha   90.00
_cell.angle_beta   90.00
_cell.angle_gamma   90.00
#
_symmetry.space_group_name_H-M   'P 1'
#
loop_
_entity.id
_entity.type
_entity.pdbx_description
1 polymer ?
#
loop_
_entity_poly.entity_id
_entity_poly.type
_entity_poly.pdbx_seq_one_letter_code
_entity_poly.pdbx_strand_id
1 'polypeptide(L)'
;MSKSTNVNQLFEQALAADGKLPPKQRAIMQAAFDLFAEQGFDHTTTKDIAQRAGVAEGTVYKRYKTKDELLTAILAPVANSVVPSAASEFVTQRINNDYTDLHAYLTAIVDDRVDYATANYKYLKIVAERALADSGFKEHMVTVVGPRVIQPILQTLGDMRDKGLLVDWPLDVLAQFIISTIFGLAFRLILLPQPLDMAAQKRMMVSFLERGLTPEK
;
A
#
# COMPACT_ATOMS: atom_id res chain seq x y z
N MET A 1 5.38 19.45 -4.35
CA MET A 1 5.59 17.99 -4.38
C MET A 1 5.13 17.44 -3.04
N SER A 2 3.99 16.78 -2.98
CA SER A 2 3.54 16.09 -1.75
C SER A 2 4.52 14.96 -1.46
N LYS A 3 5.06 14.88 -0.23
CA LYS A 3 5.90 13.75 0.19
C LYS A 3 5.02 12.51 0.15
N SER A 4 5.36 11.54 -0.69
CA SER A 4 4.69 10.23 -0.67
C SER A 4 4.86 9.58 0.69
N THR A 5 3.79 9.06 1.24
CA THR A 5 3.78 8.33 2.52
C THR A 5 4.82 7.20 2.49
N ASN A 6 5.73 7.18 3.46
CA ASN A 6 6.80 6.18 3.54
C ASN A 6 6.38 5.04 4.47
N VAL A 7 6.15 3.87 3.91
CA VAL A 7 5.74 2.65 4.64
C VAL A 7 6.74 2.27 5.72
N ASN A 8 8.05 2.38 5.45
CA ASN A 8 9.07 2.06 6.43
C ASN A 8 9.05 3.00 7.64
N GLN A 9 8.87 4.30 7.39
CA GLN A 9 8.75 5.29 8.45
C GLN A 9 7.50 5.05 9.31
N LEU A 10 6.36 4.73 8.68
CA LEU A 10 5.14 4.37 9.42
C LEU A 10 5.32 3.10 10.24
N PHE A 11 6.06 2.12 9.73
CA PHE A 11 6.37 0.90 10.47
C PHE A 11 7.24 1.17 11.69
N GLU A 12 8.30 1.95 11.54
CA GLU A 12 9.15 2.39 12.66
C GLU A 12 8.33 3.11 13.75
N GLN A 13 7.45 4.03 13.34
CA GLN A 13 6.54 4.73 14.24
C GLN A 13 5.58 3.77 14.96
N ALA A 14 5.02 2.79 14.24
CA ALA A 14 4.13 1.78 14.82
C ALA A 14 4.86 0.93 15.88
N LEU A 15 6.10 0.51 15.60
CA LEU A 15 6.92 -0.21 16.57
C LEU A 15 7.31 0.65 17.78
N ALA A 16 7.53 1.94 17.57
CA ALA A 16 7.87 2.87 18.65
C ALA A 16 6.67 3.17 19.57
N ALA A 17 5.47 3.22 19.00
CA ALA A 17 4.22 3.45 19.72
C ALA A 17 3.82 2.27 20.62
N ASP A 18 4.28 1.04 20.32
CA ASP A 18 4.12 -0.11 21.19
C ASP A 18 5.09 -0.05 22.37
N GLY A 19 4.66 0.62 23.44
CA GLY A 19 5.46 0.81 24.66
C GLY A 19 5.86 -0.50 25.37
N LYS A 20 5.25 -1.64 25.01
CA LYS A 20 5.58 -2.95 25.56
C LYS A 20 6.66 -3.68 24.78
N LEU A 21 7.00 -3.22 23.57
CA LEU A 21 7.96 -3.87 22.70
C LEU A 21 9.40 -3.51 23.10
N PRO A 22 10.22 -4.49 23.57
CA PRO A 22 11.59 -4.20 24.00
C PRO A 22 12.46 -3.64 22.86
N PRO A 23 13.45 -2.76 23.13
CA PRO A 23 14.29 -2.15 22.10
C PRO A 23 14.96 -3.14 21.13
N LYS A 24 15.50 -4.24 21.67
CA LYS A 24 16.13 -5.29 20.85
C LYS A 24 15.12 -5.98 19.92
N GLN A 25 13.90 -6.17 20.38
CA GLN A 25 12.85 -6.76 19.56
C GLN A 25 12.41 -5.83 18.45
N ARG A 26 12.27 -4.53 18.73
CA ARG A 26 12.02 -3.51 17.68
C ARG A 26 13.11 -3.51 16.62
N ALA A 27 14.39 -3.54 17.05
CA ALA A 27 15.52 -3.60 16.13
C ALA A 27 15.49 -4.85 15.24
N ILE A 28 15.14 -6.03 15.81
CA ILE A 28 14.99 -7.28 15.04
C ILE A 28 13.86 -7.16 14.01
N MET A 29 12.69 -6.66 14.40
CA MET A 29 11.54 -6.53 13.51
C MET A 29 11.81 -5.52 12.40
N GLN A 30 12.43 -4.38 12.71
CA GLN A 30 12.82 -3.38 11.71
C GLN A 30 13.84 -3.96 10.72
N ALA A 31 14.90 -4.56 11.22
CA ALA A 31 15.93 -5.19 10.38
C ALA A 31 15.37 -6.29 9.46
N ALA A 32 14.45 -7.10 9.97
CA ALA A 32 13.81 -8.15 9.19
C ALA A 32 12.88 -7.57 8.12
N PHE A 33 12.08 -6.54 8.43
CA PHE A 33 11.20 -5.88 7.47
C PHE A 33 11.98 -5.27 6.32
N ASP A 34 13.10 -4.58 6.62
CA ASP A 34 13.98 -4.00 5.62
C ASP A 34 14.62 -5.08 4.73
N LEU A 35 15.18 -6.14 5.34
CA LEU A 35 15.81 -7.23 4.60
C LEU A 35 14.81 -8.01 3.74
N PHE A 36 13.61 -8.28 4.23
CA PHE A 36 12.57 -8.91 3.43
C PHE A 36 12.17 -8.03 2.24
N ALA A 37 12.14 -6.71 2.41
CA ALA A 37 11.88 -5.78 1.31
C ALA A 37 13.03 -5.69 0.31
N GLU A 38 14.29 -5.72 0.77
CA GLU A 38 15.48 -5.57 -0.06
C GLU A 38 15.79 -6.81 -0.89
N GLN A 39 15.79 -7.99 -0.27
CA GLN A 39 16.27 -9.23 -0.89
C GLN A 39 15.24 -10.35 -0.91
N GLY A 40 14.05 -10.12 -0.35
CA GLY A 40 12.95 -11.09 -0.27
C GLY A 40 13.02 -11.99 0.95
N PHE A 41 11.86 -12.58 1.29
CA PHE A 41 11.73 -13.46 2.45
C PHE A 41 12.63 -14.69 2.37
N ASP A 42 12.64 -15.40 1.25
CA ASP A 42 13.36 -16.67 1.11
C ASP A 42 14.88 -16.51 1.19
N HIS A 43 15.40 -15.42 0.66
CA HIS A 43 16.83 -15.12 0.62
C HIS A 43 17.39 -14.48 1.90
N THR A 44 16.53 -14.13 2.86
CA THR A 44 16.93 -13.53 4.12
C THR A 44 17.19 -14.61 5.18
N THR A 45 18.37 -14.59 5.81
CA THR A 45 18.70 -15.50 6.91
C THR A 45 18.53 -14.82 8.27
N THR A 46 18.35 -15.62 9.33
CA THR A 46 18.33 -15.12 10.72
C THR A 46 19.65 -14.48 11.13
N LYS A 47 20.75 -14.93 10.53
CA LYS A 47 22.09 -14.35 10.72
C LYS A 47 22.14 -12.92 10.13
N ASP A 48 21.61 -12.70 8.93
CA ASP A 48 21.56 -11.38 8.32
C ASP A 48 20.73 -10.42 9.17
N ILE A 49 19.58 -10.89 9.66
CA ILE A 49 18.69 -10.12 10.52
C ILE A 49 19.40 -9.74 11.83
N ALA A 50 20.07 -10.71 12.48
CA ALA A 50 20.82 -10.47 13.71
C ALA A 50 21.94 -9.43 13.51
N GLN A 51 22.68 -9.55 12.41
CA GLN A 51 23.75 -8.61 12.05
C GLN A 51 23.20 -7.20 11.82
N ARG A 52 22.13 -7.06 11.03
CA ARG A 52 21.47 -5.78 10.74
C ARG A 52 20.88 -5.15 12.01
N ALA A 53 20.32 -5.97 12.90
CA ALA A 53 19.71 -5.53 14.17
C ALA A 53 20.75 -5.23 15.29
N GLY A 54 22.01 -5.53 15.08
CA GLY A 54 23.07 -5.36 16.10
C GLY A 54 22.89 -6.27 17.31
N VAL A 55 22.40 -7.52 17.12
CA VAL A 55 22.20 -8.51 18.18
C VAL A 55 22.88 -9.84 17.84
N ALA A 56 23.09 -10.69 18.85
CA ALA A 56 23.53 -12.07 18.60
C ALA A 56 22.40 -12.87 17.92
N GLU A 57 22.76 -13.79 17.01
CA GLU A 57 21.77 -14.63 16.28
C GLU A 57 20.88 -15.43 17.24
N GLY A 58 21.45 -15.96 18.34
CA GLY A 58 20.69 -16.62 19.40
C GLY A 58 19.60 -15.74 20.05
N THR A 59 19.72 -14.41 19.98
CA THR A 59 18.69 -13.49 20.46
C THR A 59 17.47 -13.51 19.54
N VAL A 60 17.67 -13.61 18.23
CA VAL A 60 16.60 -13.75 17.24
C VAL A 60 15.85 -15.06 17.48
N TYR A 61 16.56 -16.20 17.54
CA TYR A 61 15.96 -17.53 17.78
C TYR A 61 15.25 -17.66 19.13
N LYS A 62 15.77 -16.99 20.17
CA LYS A 62 15.10 -16.98 21.47
C LYS A 62 13.72 -16.35 21.40
N ARG A 63 13.55 -15.35 20.53
CA ARG A 63 12.31 -14.57 20.43
C ARG A 63 11.37 -15.11 19.35
N TYR A 64 11.92 -15.54 18.23
CA TYR A 64 11.17 -16.07 17.08
C TYR A 64 11.78 -17.41 16.69
N LYS A 65 11.01 -18.50 16.83
CA LYS A 65 11.49 -19.86 16.57
C LYS A 65 11.67 -20.13 15.08
N THR A 66 10.88 -19.44 14.27
CA THR A 66 10.93 -19.55 12.82
C THR A 66 10.92 -18.17 12.16
N LYS A 67 11.35 -18.12 10.91
CA LYS A 67 11.29 -16.92 10.08
C LYS A 67 9.83 -16.51 9.80
N ASP A 68 8.92 -17.49 9.73
CA ASP A 68 7.47 -17.26 9.57
C ASP A 68 6.82 -16.62 10.81
N GLU A 69 7.23 -17.03 12.02
CA GLU A 69 6.82 -16.35 13.25
C GLU A 69 7.24 -14.87 13.26
N LEU A 70 8.48 -14.61 12.81
CA LEU A 70 8.97 -13.23 12.70
C LEU A 70 8.20 -12.44 11.65
N LEU A 71 7.94 -13.02 10.47
CA LEU A 71 7.12 -12.40 9.43
C LEU A 71 5.71 -12.08 9.95
N THR A 72 5.07 -13.01 10.64
CA THR A 72 3.75 -12.81 11.24
C THR A 72 3.78 -11.66 12.26
N ALA A 73 4.81 -11.60 13.10
CA ALA A 73 4.98 -10.51 14.08
C ALA A 73 5.18 -9.15 13.40
N ILE A 74 5.89 -9.09 12.27
CA ILE A 74 6.08 -7.87 11.46
C ILE A 74 4.77 -7.45 10.80
N LEU A 75 4.02 -8.38 10.26
CA LEU A 75 2.79 -8.07 9.51
C LEU A 75 1.63 -7.61 10.41
N ALA A 76 1.64 -7.94 11.71
CA ALA A 76 0.64 -7.45 12.65
C ALA A 76 0.62 -5.91 12.76
N PRO A 77 1.72 -5.19 13.07
CA PRO A 77 1.73 -3.72 13.04
C PRO A 77 1.51 -3.15 11.63
N VAL A 78 1.94 -3.84 10.57
CA VAL A 78 1.66 -3.42 9.20
C VAL A 78 0.16 -3.38 8.95
N ALA A 79 -0.57 -4.45 9.26
CA ALA A 79 -2.01 -4.54 9.05
C ALA A 79 -2.81 -3.62 9.98
N ASN A 80 -2.39 -3.49 11.25
CA ASN A 80 -3.18 -2.78 12.27
C ASN A 80 -2.86 -1.28 12.39
N SER A 81 -1.71 -0.83 11.88
CA SER A 81 -1.27 0.57 12.02
C SER A 81 -0.81 1.18 10.71
N VAL A 82 0.17 0.56 10.02
CA VAL A 82 0.80 1.16 8.83
C VAL A 82 -0.20 1.34 7.70
N VAL A 83 -0.89 0.27 7.32
CA VAL A 83 -1.86 0.31 6.20
C VAL A 83 -3.06 1.19 6.53
N PRO A 84 -3.68 1.13 7.72
CA PRO A 84 -4.74 2.07 8.10
C PRO A 84 -4.31 3.54 8.10
N SER A 85 -3.09 3.85 8.56
CA SER A 85 -2.56 5.22 8.56
C SER A 85 -2.36 5.74 7.13
N ALA A 86 -1.73 4.95 6.27
CA ALA A 86 -1.54 5.30 4.86
C ALA A 86 -2.88 5.46 4.12
N ALA A 87 -3.86 4.60 4.43
CA ALA A 87 -5.21 4.68 3.89
C ALA A 87 -5.92 5.96 4.33
N SER A 88 -5.87 6.30 5.62
CA SER A 88 -6.49 7.51 6.17
C SER A 88 -5.87 8.78 5.59
N GLU A 89 -4.54 8.80 5.44
CA GLU A 89 -3.83 9.93 4.81
C GLU A 89 -4.29 10.12 3.37
N PHE A 90 -4.36 9.05 2.57
CA PHE A 90 -4.85 9.09 1.21
C PHE A 90 -6.28 9.64 1.11
N VAL A 91 -7.20 9.11 1.92
CA VAL A 91 -8.59 9.56 1.93
C VAL A 91 -8.69 11.04 2.28
N THR A 92 -7.99 11.47 3.33
CA THR A 92 -8.03 12.87 3.79
C THR A 92 -7.41 13.82 2.77
N GLN A 93 -6.31 13.43 2.13
CA GLN A 93 -5.56 14.32 1.25
C GLN A 93 -6.05 14.30 -0.20
N ARG A 94 -6.71 13.21 -0.64
CA ARG A 94 -7.07 13.01 -2.05
C ARG A 94 -8.54 12.73 -2.29
N ILE A 95 -9.21 11.96 -1.45
CA ILE A 95 -10.61 11.59 -1.70
C ILE A 95 -11.56 12.68 -1.23
N ASN A 96 -11.37 13.20 -0.02
CA ASN A 96 -12.27 14.18 0.62
C ASN A 96 -12.08 15.62 0.10
N ASN A 97 -11.61 15.80 -1.14
CA ASN A 97 -11.50 17.13 -1.75
C ASN A 97 -12.67 17.39 -2.70
N ASP A 98 -13.09 18.66 -2.78
CA ASP A 98 -14.08 19.10 -3.76
C ASP A 98 -13.46 19.19 -5.15
N TYR A 99 -13.69 18.17 -5.97
CA TYR A 99 -13.27 18.16 -7.36
C TYR A 99 -14.38 18.74 -8.24
N THR A 100 -14.01 19.69 -9.08
CA THR A 100 -14.93 20.35 -10.02
C THR A 100 -15.13 19.57 -11.30
N ASP A 101 -14.18 18.68 -11.63
CA ASP A 101 -14.20 17.88 -12.85
C ASP A 101 -13.49 16.54 -12.65
N LEU A 102 -13.78 15.59 -13.54
CA LEU A 102 -13.26 14.24 -13.52
C LEU A 102 -11.73 14.21 -13.73
N HIS A 103 -11.19 15.08 -14.61
CA HIS A 103 -9.76 15.12 -14.91
C HIS A 103 -8.94 15.46 -13.66
N ALA A 104 -9.36 16.47 -12.89
CA ALA A 104 -8.70 16.87 -11.65
C ALA A 104 -8.71 15.73 -10.62
N TYR A 105 -9.86 15.06 -10.46
CA TYR A 105 -9.98 13.91 -9.56
C TYR A 105 -9.04 12.77 -9.96
N LEU A 106 -9.11 12.33 -11.22
CA LEU A 106 -8.29 11.22 -11.72
C LEU A 106 -6.80 11.56 -11.65
N THR A 107 -6.40 12.78 -11.96
CA THR A 107 -5.00 13.23 -11.85
C THR A 107 -4.53 13.13 -10.40
N ALA A 108 -5.30 13.62 -9.43
CA ALA A 108 -4.94 13.58 -8.02
C ALA A 108 -4.77 12.14 -7.50
N ILE A 109 -5.69 11.23 -7.89
CA ILE A 109 -5.66 9.83 -7.46
C ILE A 109 -4.51 9.07 -8.12
N VAL A 110 -4.34 9.22 -9.44
CA VAL A 110 -3.28 8.51 -10.20
C VAL A 110 -1.91 8.99 -9.73
N ASP A 111 -1.69 10.29 -9.61
CA ASP A 111 -0.41 10.84 -9.16
C ASP A 111 -0.03 10.30 -7.77
N ASP A 112 -0.95 10.38 -6.83
CA ASP A 112 -0.71 9.96 -5.47
C ASP A 112 -0.46 8.44 -5.36
N ARG A 113 -1.32 7.63 -5.96
CA ARG A 113 -1.22 6.18 -5.83
C ARG A 113 -0.05 5.58 -6.60
N VAL A 114 0.30 6.15 -7.75
CA VAL A 114 1.47 5.74 -8.52
C VAL A 114 2.76 6.11 -7.78
N ASP A 115 2.85 7.32 -7.22
CA ASP A 115 4.01 7.73 -6.42
C ASP A 115 4.15 6.89 -5.16
N TYR A 116 3.04 6.62 -4.46
CA TYR A 116 3.02 5.74 -3.30
C TYR A 116 3.49 4.31 -3.65
N ALA A 117 2.94 3.73 -4.72
CA ALA A 117 3.31 2.39 -5.15
C ALA A 117 4.80 2.33 -5.56
N THR A 118 5.29 3.33 -6.30
CA THR A 118 6.68 3.40 -6.75
C THR A 118 7.65 3.55 -5.58
N ALA A 119 7.33 4.40 -4.60
CA ALA A 119 8.18 4.62 -3.44
C ALA A 119 8.21 3.42 -2.48
N ASN A 120 7.13 2.62 -2.44
CA ASN A 120 6.94 1.59 -1.42
C ASN A 120 6.84 0.16 -2.00
N TYR A 121 7.11 -0.06 -3.30
CA TYR A 121 6.83 -1.33 -3.98
C TYR A 121 7.43 -2.55 -3.27
N LYS A 122 8.63 -2.42 -2.70
CA LYS A 122 9.32 -3.51 -2.00
C LYS A 122 8.53 -3.99 -0.76
N TYR A 123 7.97 -3.06 0.00
CA TYR A 123 7.15 -3.37 1.17
C TYR A 123 5.75 -3.86 0.78
N LEU A 124 5.15 -3.25 -0.26
CA LEU A 124 3.87 -3.69 -0.80
C LEU A 124 3.93 -5.11 -1.34
N LYS A 125 5.08 -5.53 -1.91
CA LYS A 125 5.32 -6.90 -2.35
C LYS A 125 5.18 -7.90 -1.21
N ILE A 126 5.80 -7.66 -0.05
CA ILE A 126 5.70 -8.54 1.13
C ILE A 126 4.24 -8.71 1.56
N VAL A 127 3.49 -7.60 1.62
CA VAL A 127 2.07 -7.61 2.00
C VAL A 127 1.24 -8.38 0.98
N ALA A 128 1.49 -8.18 -0.32
CA ALA A 128 0.78 -8.87 -1.39
C ALA A 128 1.06 -10.38 -1.39
N GLU A 129 2.33 -10.79 -1.28
CA GLU A 129 2.73 -12.20 -1.20
C GLU A 129 2.05 -12.89 -0.01
N ARG A 130 2.01 -12.24 1.15
CA ARG A 130 1.33 -12.79 2.32
C ARG A 130 -0.18 -12.86 2.13
N ALA A 131 -0.82 -11.85 1.57
CA ALA A 131 -2.25 -11.85 1.31
C ALA A 131 -2.69 -12.94 0.32
N LEU A 132 -1.82 -13.32 -0.61
CA LEU A 132 -2.06 -14.44 -1.53
C LEU A 132 -1.87 -15.80 -0.85
N ALA A 133 -0.95 -15.91 0.11
CA ALA A 133 -0.61 -17.17 0.77
C ALA A 133 -1.45 -17.47 2.02
N ASP A 134 -2.01 -16.45 2.68
CA ASP A 134 -2.69 -16.56 3.97
C ASP A 134 -4.08 -15.90 3.89
N SER A 135 -5.12 -16.74 3.87
CA SER A 135 -6.51 -16.29 3.78
C SER A 135 -6.95 -15.47 5.00
N GLY A 136 -6.46 -15.81 6.21
CA GLY A 136 -6.78 -15.07 7.44
C GLY A 136 -6.18 -13.66 7.41
N PHE A 137 -4.94 -13.54 6.97
CA PHE A 137 -4.31 -12.22 6.78
C PHE A 137 -5.05 -11.39 5.73
N LYS A 138 -5.41 -12.00 4.59
CA LYS A 138 -6.20 -11.35 3.54
C LYS A 138 -7.54 -10.85 4.07
N GLU A 139 -8.31 -11.69 4.77
CA GLU A 139 -9.60 -11.33 5.33
C GLU A 139 -9.47 -10.19 6.35
N HIS A 140 -8.47 -10.24 7.20
CA HIS A 140 -8.17 -9.16 8.14
C HIS A 140 -7.88 -7.84 7.42
N MET A 141 -7.04 -7.88 6.37
CA MET A 141 -6.74 -6.68 5.56
C MET A 141 -7.99 -6.10 4.91
N VAL A 142 -8.84 -6.93 4.32
CA VAL A 142 -10.11 -6.51 3.70
C VAL A 142 -11.02 -5.86 4.75
N THR A 143 -11.14 -6.45 5.93
CA THR A 143 -11.99 -5.95 7.03
C THR A 143 -11.49 -4.62 7.58
N VAL A 144 -10.17 -4.43 7.69
CA VAL A 144 -9.58 -3.22 8.26
C VAL A 144 -9.51 -2.07 7.24
N VAL A 145 -9.12 -2.37 5.99
CA VAL A 145 -8.87 -1.35 4.95
C VAL A 145 -10.15 -1.00 4.18
N GLY A 146 -10.96 -2.00 3.86
CA GLY A 146 -12.14 -1.84 3.00
C GLY A 146 -13.04 -0.67 3.42
N PRO A 147 -13.57 -0.65 4.66
CA PRO A 147 -14.45 0.45 5.10
C PRO A 147 -13.76 1.83 5.10
N ARG A 148 -12.46 1.88 5.33
CA ARG A 148 -11.70 3.14 5.42
C ARG A 148 -11.37 3.77 4.07
N VAL A 149 -11.29 2.96 3.03
CA VAL A 149 -10.86 3.40 1.68
C VAL A 149 -12.00 3.30 0.69
N ILE A 150 -12.65 2.14 0.63
CA ILE A 150 -13.65 1.88 -0.41
C ILE A 150 -14.90 2.73 -0.22
N GLN A 151 -15.43 2.88 1.00
CA GLN A 151 -16.62 3.67 1.24
C GLN A 151 -16.45 5.16 0.86
N PRO A 152 -15.38 5.88 1.26
CA PRO A 152 -15.13 7.23 0.81
C PRO A 152 -14.99 7.36 -0.73
N ILE A 153 -14.33 6.39 -1.38
CA ILE A 153 -14.20 6.37 -2.83
C ILE A 153 -15.58 6.24 -3.48
N LEU A 154 -16.41 5.28 -3.04
CA LEU A 154 -17.75 5.08 -3.59
C LEU A 154 -18.64 6.31 -3.38
N GLN A 155 -18.54 6.97 -2.23
CA GLN A 155 -19.26 8.21 -1.95
C GLN A 155 -18.86 9.32 -2.93
N THR A 156 -17.56 9.57 -3.10
CA THR A 156 -17.06 10.59 -4.04
C THR A 156 -17.48 10.30 -5.48
N LEU A 157 -17.39 9.03 -5.91
CA LEU A 157 -17.83 8.63 -7.25
C LEU A 157 -19.34 8.79 -7.41
N GLY A 158 -20.13 8.51 -6.37
CA GLY A 158 -21.57 8.76 -6.35
C GLY A 158 -21.90 10.24 -6.55
N ASP A 159 -21.27 11.12 -5.78
CA ASP A 159 -21.45 12.57 -5.90
C ASP A 159 -21.09 13.09 -7.31
N MET A 160 -20.02 12.56 -7.90
CA MET A 160 -19.60 12.92 -9.27
C MET A 160 -20.56 12.39 -10.33
N ARG A 161 -21.07 11.17 -10.19
CA ARG A 161 -22.08 10.59 -11.08
C ARG A 161 -23.39 11.42 -11.02
N ASP A 162 -23.85 11.77 -9.83
CA ASP A 162 -25.05 12.56 -9.62
C ASP A 162 -24.94 13.99 -10.21
N LYS A 163 -23.71 14.51 -10.30
CA LYS A 163 -23.38 15.75 -11.02
C LYS A 163 -23.27 15.58 -12.55
N GLY A 164 -23.43 14.36 -13.08
CA GLY A 164 -23.30 14.05 -14.51
C GLY A 164 -21.85 14.07 -15.03
N LEU A 165 -20.87 13.96 -14.15
CA LEU A 165 -19.44 13.93 -14.50
C LEU A 165 -18.94 12.52 -14.85
N LEU A 166 -19.70 11.48 -14.48
CA LEU A 166 -19.39 10.07 -14.72
C LEU A 166 -20.53 9.37 -15.46
N VAL A 167 -20.18 8.34 -16.22
CA VAL A 167 -21.14 7.41 -16.82
C VAL A 167 -22.02 6.78 -15.73
N ASP A 168 -23.28 6.50 -16.05
CA ASP A 168 -24.25 5.92 -15.11
C ASP A 168 -24.04 4.39 -14.97
N TRP A 169 -22.89 4.03 -14.44
CA TRP A 169 -22.55 2.65 -14.12
C TRP A 169 -22.59 2.41 -12.61
N PRO A 170 -22.66 1.13 -12.16
CA PRO A 170 -22.54 0.79 -10.74
C PRO A 170 -21.24 1.34 -10.15
N LEU A 171 -21.30 1.91 -8.95
CA LEU A 171 -20.17 2.61 -8.33
C LEU A 171 -18.99 1.68 -8.03
N ASP A 172 -19.25 0.44 -7.69
CA ASP A 172 -18.26 -0.61 -7.49
C ASP A 172 -17.49 -0.95 -8.78
N VAL A 173 -18.17 -0.92 -9.93
CA VAL A 173 -17.57 -1.11 -11.25
C VAL A 173 -16.69 0.09 -11.62
N LEU A 174 -17.16 1.33 -11.38
CA LEU A 174 -16.35 2.54 -11.58
C LEU A 174 -15.08 2.50 -10.74
N ALA A 175 -15.21 2.19 -9.43
CA ALA A 175 -14.09 2.03 -8.54
C ALA A 175 -13.13 0.93 -9.00
N GLN A 176 -13.65 -0.22 -9.46
CA GLN A 176 -12.85 -1.33 -9.99
C GLN A 176 -11.98 -0.89 -11.17
N PHE A 177 -12.49 -0.14 -12.14
CA PHE A 177 -11.70 0.29 -13.29
C PHE A 177 -10.57 1.24 -12.88
N ILE A 178 -10.82 2.17 -11.97
CA ILE A 178 -9.79 3.07 -11.45
C ILE A 178 -8.72 2.28 -10.69
N ILE A 179 -9.13 1.43 -9.75
CA ILE A 179 -8.22 0.65 -8.92
C ILE A 179 -7.42 -0.32 -9.77
N SER A 180 -8.04 -1.07 -10.69
CA SER A 180 -7.33 -2.05 -11.52
C SER A 180 -6.33 -1.42 -12.47
N THR A 181 -6.60 -0.21 -12.98
CA THR A 181 -5.63 0.53 -13.80
C THR A 181 -4.37 0.88 -13.01
N ILE A 182 -4.52 1.34 -11.76
CA ILE A 182 -3.39 1.64 -10.86
C ILE A 182 -2.64 0.36 -10.47
N PHE A 183 -3.38 -0.70 -10.10
CA PHE A 183 -2.79 -2.01 -9.77
C PHE A 183 -2.05 -2.65 -10.95
N GLY A 184 -2.55 -2.48 -12.17
CA GLY A 184 -1.89 -2.96 -13.38
C GLY A 184 -0.49 -2.37 -13.55
N LEU A 185 -0.30 -1.08 -13.25
CA LEU A 185 1.02 -0.46 -13.25
C LEU A 185 1.90 -0.98 -12.11
N ALA A 186 1.37 -1.12 -10.89
CA ALA A 186 2.11 -1.68 -9.75
C ALA A 186 2.58 -3.12 -10.05
N PHE A 187 1.70 -3.95 -10.63
CA PHE A 187 2.03 -5.30 -11.07
C PHE A 187 3.13 -5.33 -12.12
N ARG A 188 3.07 -4.41 -13.10
CA ARG A 188 4.12 -4.26 -14.13
C ARG A 188 5.48 -3.90 -13.50
N LEU A 189 5.52 -3.00 -12.52
CA LEU A 189 6.76 -2.62 -11.83
C LEU A 189 7.41 -3.81 -11.08
N ILE A 190 6.59 -4.73 -10.57
CA ILE A 190 7.07 -5.94 -9.88
C ILE A 190 7.62 -6.96 -10.89
N LEU A 191 6.91 -7.18 -12.01
CA LEU A 191 7.26 -8.25 -12.95
C LEU A 191 8.27 -7.84 -14.02
N LEU A 192 8.25 -6.58 -14.45
CA LEU A 192 9.03 -6.06 -15.57
C LEU A 192 9.79 -4.81 -15.15
N PRO A 193 10.92 -4.95 -14.44
CA PRO A 193 11.70 -3.83 -13.92
C PRO A 193 12.48 -3.11 -15.05
N GLN A 194 11.76 -2.57 -16.03
CA GLN A 194 12.33 -1.72 -17.08
C GLN A 194 12.11 -0.25 -16.73
N PRO A 195 13.04 0.64 -17.09
CA PRO A 195 12.85 2.07 -16.93
C PRO A 195 11.56 2.53 -17.62
N LEU A 196 10.71 3.23 -16.88
CA LEU A 196 9.46 3.80 -17.37
C LEU A 196 9.49 5.32 -17.19
N ASP A 197 9.04 6.04 -18.21
CA ASP A 197 8.66 7.44 -18.03
C ASP A 197 7.36 7.49 -17.20
N MET A 198 7.52 7.60 -15.87
CA MET A 198 6.39 7.61 -14.93
C MET A 198 5.45 8.80 -15.18
N ALA A 199 5.97 9.94 -15.62
CA ALA A 199 5.15 11.10 -15.94
C ALA A 199 4.26 10.82 -17.17
N ALA A 200 4.82 10.19 -18.20
CA ALA A 200 4.03 9.76 -19.36
C ALA A 200 3.02 8.67 -19.01
N GLN A 201 3.41 7.69 -18.17
CA GLN A 201 2.47 6.64 -17.71
C GLN A 201 1.27 7.23 -16.97
N LYS A 202 1.50 8.13 -16.02
CA LYS A 202 0.43 8.81 -15.27
C LYS A 202 -0.54 9.56 -16.21
N ARG A 203 0.00 10.35 -17.16
CA ARG A 203 -0.84 11.07 -18.14
C ARG A 203 -1.68 10.13 -18.99
N MET A 204 -1.09 9.01 -19.46
CA MET A 204 -1.82 8.02 -20.26
C MET A 204 -2.91 7.31 -19.44
N MET A 205 -2.65 6.99 -18.17
CA MET A 205 -3.64 6.38 -17.27
C MET A 205 -4.82 7.33 -17.04
N VAL A 206 -4.56 8.61 -16.75
CA VAL A 206 -5.62 9.63 -16.59
C VAL A 206 -6.44 9.73 -17.87
N SER A 207 -5.80 9.89 -19.03
CA SER A 207 -6.48 9.99 -20.32
C SER A 207 -7.32 8.75 -20.66
N PHE A 208 -6.81 7.55 -20.34
CA PHE A 208 -7.54 6.30 -20.54
C PHE A 208 -8.80 6.23 -19.67
N LEU A 209 -8.66 6.49 -18.37
CA LEU A 209 -9.77 6.49 -17.43
C LEU A 209 -10.81 7.57 -17.76
N GLU A 210 -10.36 8.78 -18.08
CA GLU A 210 -11.25 9.89 -18.42
C GLU A 210 -12.10 9.56 -19.65
N ARG A 211 -11.50 9.01 -20.72
CA ARG A 211 -12.24 8.60 -21.93
C ARG A 211 -13.26 7.51 -21.67
N GLY A 212 -12.95 6.55 -20.78
CA GLY A 212 -13.85 5.45 -20.47
C GLY A 212 -14.95 5.79 -19.47
N LEU A 213 -14.73 6.80 -18.64
CA LEU A 213 -15.62 7.15 -17.53
C LEU A 213 -16.44 8.43 -17.76
N THR A 214 -16.15 9.20 -18.82
CA THR A 214 -16.92 10.39 -19.18
C THR A 214 -18.21 9.96 -19.90
N PRO A 215 -19.38 10.53 -19.56
CA PRO A 215 -20.64 10.25 -20.29
C PRO A 215 -20.53 10.55 -21.78
N GLU A 216 -21.11 9.71 -22.62
CA GLU A 216 -21.32 10.02 -24.03
C GLU A 216 -22.28 11.22 -24.16
N LYS A 217 -21.95 12.16 -25.05
CA LYS A 217 -22.79 13.36 -25.31
C LYS A 217 -23.99 13.01 -26.16
#